data_3a805434ad33ac6fc2d862e354b1db0a
#
_entry.id   3a805434ad33ac6fc2d862e354b1db0a
#
_cell.length_a   1.000
_cell.length_b   1.000
_cell.length_c   1.000
_cell.angle_alpha   90.00
_cell.angle_beta   90.00
_cell.angle_gamma   90.00
#
_symmetry.space_group_name_H-M   'P 1'
#
loop_
_entity.id
_entity.type
_entity.pdbx_description
1 polymer ?
#
loop_
_entity_poly.entity_id
_entity_poly.type
_entity_poly.pdbx_seq_one_letter_code
_entity_poly.pdbx_strand_id
1 'polypeptide(L)'
;MDTQQLCSLIDSKKDELFTLLSDLIKINSESFSSHGNEENIARYIVDLCKELGLETDMFSPLEIDDFENHPDYLPGRNLENRYSVVAAWKGQEDKNGLMLMAHEDTVEIGDRKGWSVDPTGGIIKDGKIYGRGACDDKYAIATVLFVIKLLKEQGFVPKENLLFAAYSDEEYGGSHGALSCVLKYPCEHIVSMDGRENQVWNCASGGQEAEYVYHTAEAVGSAEKASRAIPVIMDCINTFAKRRCDELERNRFYKGTVIPEKSLRYLGAEVGNSGTNLGRGKVYFEYYTDKSKEEIYSEYAELEKMIAEKLAPMGMIGDGIRPTTRFFHYAFCEPDSDDIKLMLEASKEAAGKELVVCGSCQSDLSVIIKYGSGKAFGFGAGRDFSQEGGPHQADESIDCDKLIDYAKTIAAYIVKVL
;
A
#
# COMPACT_ATOMS: atom_id res chain seq x y z
N MET A 1 -2.06 -12.15 29.78
CA MET A 1 -2.54 -13.39 29.12
C MET A 1 -1.32 -14.22 28.73
N ASP A 2 -1.35 -15.54 28.88
CA ASP A 2 -0.23 -16.40 28.47
C ASP A 2 -0.24 -16.55 26.94
N THR A 3 0.92 -16.27 26.31
CA THR A 3 1.09 -16.32 24.85
C THR A 3 0.82 -17.72 24.29
N GLN A 4 1.21 -18.80 24.99
CA GLN A 4 0.97 -20.15 24.53
C GLN A 4 -0.51 -20.53 24.52
N GLN A 5 -1.27 -20.08 25.53
CA GLN A 5 -2.73 -20.29 25.57
C GLN A 5 -3.41 -19.54 24.43
N LEU A 6 -2.99 -18.31 24.15
CA LEU A 6 -3.51 -17.52 23.04
C LEU A 6 -3.22 -18.16 21.68
N CYS A 7 -1.99 -18.63 21.46
CA CYS A 7 -1.62 -19.36 20.25
C CYS A 7 -2.44 -20.63 20.06
N SER A 8 -2.64 -21.42 21.14
CA SER A 8 -3.46 -22.65 21.09
C SER A 8 -4.92 -22.35 20.75
N LEU A 9 -5.44 -21.22 21.27
CA LEU A 9 -6.79 -20.77 20.95
C LEU A 9 -6.91 -20.38 19.47
N ILE A 10 -5.96 -19.63 18.94
CA ILE A 10 -5.90 -19.26 17.51
C ILE A 10 -5.88 -20.54 16.64
N ASP A 11 -5.02 -21.52 16.97
CA ASP A 11 -4.96 -22.78 16.24
C ASP A 11 -6.29 -23.53 16.25
N SER A 12 -6.99 -23.52 17.38
CA SER A 12 -8.28 -24.21 17.53
C SER A 12 -9.43 -23.53 16.77
N LYS A 13 -9.32 -22.24 16.49
CA LYS A 13 -10.34 -21.41 15.85
C LYS A 13 -9.93 -20.89 14.46
N LYS A 14 -8.86 -21.41 13.89
CA LYS A 14 -8.31 -20.97 12.59
C LYS A 14 -9.32 -20.93 11.44
N ASP A 15 -10.27 -21.86 11.44
CA ASP A 15 -11.31 -21.93 10.41
C ASP A 15 -12.24 -20.69 10.44
N GLU A 16 -12.41 -20.05 11.60
CA GLU A 16 -13.15 -18.79 11.70
C GLU A 16 -12.38 -17.66 10.96
N LEU A 17 -11.06 -17.61 11.12
CA LEU A 17 -10.20 -16.64 10.40
C LEU A 17 -10.26 -16.86 8.89
N PHE A 18 -10.16 -18.13 8.45
CA PHE A 18 -10.20 -18.47 7.03
C PHE A 18 -11.55 -18.13 6.40
N THR A 19 -12.65 -18.39 7.12
CA THR A 19 -14.00 -18.05 6.69
C THR A 19 -14.17 -16.53 6.59
N LEU A 20 -13.69 -15.77 7.57
CA LEU A 20 -13.77 -14.32 7.57
C LEU A 20 -13.01 -13.70 6.38
N LEU A 21 -11.79 -14.17 6.09
CA LEU A 21 -11.05 -13.74 4.91
C LEU A 21 -11.78 -14.13 3.61
N SER A 22 -12.28 -15.36 3.52
CA SER A 22 -13.09 -15.80 2.38
C SER A 22 -14.29 -14.88 2.14
N ASP A 23 -14.99 -14.47 3.20
CA ASP A 23 -16.17 -13.61 3.08
C ASP A 23 -15.79 -12.17 2.66
N LEU A 24 -14.68 -11.62 3.16
CA LEU A 24 -14.15 -10.32 2.72
C LEU A 24 -13.75 -10.35 1.22
N ILE A 25 -13.14 -11.43 0.74
CA ILE A 25 -12.76 -11.57 -0.68
C ILE A 25 -13.99 -11.56 -1.60
N LYS A 26 -15.13 -12.09 -1.17
CA LYS A 26 -16.38 -12.11 -1.96
C LYS A 26 -16.98 -10.74 -2.19
N ILE A 27 -16.59 -9.74 -1.39
CA ILE A 27 -17.06 -8.36 -1.55
C ILE A 27 -16.12 -7.63 -2.51
N ASN A 28 -16.67 -7.17 -3.64
CA ASN A 28 -15.90 -6.38 -4.60
C ASN A 28 -15.54 -5.02 -3.99
N SER A 29 -14.24 -4.73 -4.01
CA SER A 29 -13.66 -3.45 -3.59
C SER A 29 -12.57 -2.98 -4.57
N GLU A 30 -12.76 -3.27 -5.87
CA GLU A 30 -11.82 -2.86 -6.91
C GLU A 30 -11.66 -1.34 -6.93
N SER A 31 -10.42 -0.89 -6.88
CA SER A 31 -10.00 0.48 -7.11
C SER A 31 -9.57 0.64 -8.57
N PHE A 32 -9.79 1.81 -9.15
CA PHE A 32 -9.44 2.17 -10.51
C PHE A 32 -8.70 3.51 -10.48
N SER A 33 -8.02 3.85 -11.54
CA SER A 33 -7.26 5.11 -11.62
C SER A 33 -8.09 6.38 -11.34
N SER A 34 -9.40 6.33 -11.55
CA SER A 34 -10.32 7.47 -11.39
C SER A 34 -11.35 7.33 -10.28
N HIS A 35 -11.69 6.14 -9.83
CA HIS A 35 -12.73 5.86 -8.83
C HIS A 35 -12.50 4.53 -8.12
N GLY A 36 -13.33 4.18 -7.14
CA GLY A 36 -13.25 2.90 -6.44
C GLY A 36 -14.64 2.39 -6.00
N ASN A 37 -14.69 1.15 -5.56
CA ASN A 37 -15.91 0.42 -5.17
C ASN A 37 -15.89 0.00 -3.69
N GLU A 38 -15.31 0.81 -2.80
CA GLU A 38 -15.04 0.43 -1.40
C GLU A 38 -16.28 0.51 -0.49
N GLU A 39 -17.34 1.22 -0.87
CA GLU A 39 -18.50 1.44 0.02
C GLU A 39 -19.07 0.15 0.63
N ASN A 40 -19.20 -0.91 -0.16
CA ASN A 40 -19.80 -2.16 0.33
C ASN A 40 -18.92 -2.89 1.35
N ILE A 41 -17.61 -2.91 1.14
CA ILE A 41 -16.69 -3.54 2.09
C ILE A 41 -16.58 -2.71 3.36
N ALA A 42 -16.54 -1.38 3.27
CA ALA A 42 -16.55 -0.48 4.42
C ALA A 42 -17.78 -0.72 5.30
N ARG A 43 -18.98 -0.81 4.71
CA ARG A 43 -20.21 -1.11 5.44
C ARG A 43 -20.17 -2.49 6.12
N TYR A 44 -19.69 -3.50 5.43
CA TYR A 44 -19.54 -4.84 5.99
C TYR A 44 -18.57 -4.85 7.18
N ILE A 45 -17.44 -4.15 7.08
CA ILE A 45 -16.48 -3.99 8.18
C ILE A 45 -17.11 -3.28 9.38
N VAL A 46 -17.90 -2.22 9.14
CA VAL A 46 -18.65 -1.52 10.20
C VAL A 46 -19.58 -2.48 10.94
N ASP A 47 -20.30 -3.34 10.21
CA ASP A 47 -21.23 -4.29 10.84
C ASP A 47 -20.48 -5.31 11.70
N LEU A 48 -19.37 -5.88 11.19
CA LEU A 48 -18.50 -6.78 11.98
C LEU A 48 -17.93 -6.09 13.23
N CYS A 49 -17.46 -4.86 13.10
CA CYS A 49 -16.95 -4.10 14.24
C CYS A 49 -18.04 -3.84 15.31
N LYS A 50 -19.26 -3.53 14.89
CA LYS A 50 -20.40 -3.36 15.81
C LYS A 50 -20.77 -4.65 16.51
N GLU A 51 -20.74 -5.79 15.81
CA GLU A 51 -20.95 -7.11 16.42
C GLU A 51 -19.93 -7.42 17.51
N LEU A 52 -18.69 -6.94 17.31
CA LEU A 52 -17.62 -7.01 18.30
C LEU A 52 -17.76 -5.96 19.43
N GLY A 53 -18.76 -5.07 19.36
CA GLY A 53 -18.97 -4.00 20.34
C GLY A 53 -17.86 -2.94 20.31
N LEU A 54 -17.36 -2.61 19.11
CA LEU A 54 -16.43 -1.51 18.89
C LEU A 54 -17.20 -0.23 18.54
N GLU A 55 -16.66 0.92 18.92
CA GLU A 55 -17.15 2.20 18.43
C GLU A 55 -16.62 2.39 16.99
N THR A 56 -17.52 2.72 16.06
CA THR A 56 -17.16 2.80 14.62
C THR A 56 -17.42 4.18 14.07
N ASP A 57 -16.50 4.68 13.26
CA ASP A 57 -16.64 5.85 12.43
C ASP A 57 -16.32 5.46 10.97
N MET A 58 -17.29 5.62 10.09
CA MET A 58 -17.14 5.42 8.65
C MET A 58 -17.23 6.79 7.98
N PHE A 59 -16.18 7.23 7.36
CA PHE A 59 -16.06 8.60 6.85
C PHE A 59 -15.35 8.64 5.49
N SER A 60 -15.67 9.66 4.70
CA SER A 60 -14.93 10.00 3.49
C SER A 60 -13.68 10.84 3.81
N PRO A 61 -12.55 10.68 3.10
CA PRO A 61 -11.41 11.59 3.23
C PRO A 61 -11.81 13.07 3.07
N LEU A 62 -12.83 13.36 2.28
CA LEU A 62 -13.35 14.73 2.07
C LEU A 62 -14.03 15.35 3.31
N GLU A 63 -14.28 14.58 4.35
CA GLU A 63 -14.79 15.08 5.64
C GLU A 63 -13.69 15.69 6.53
N ILE A 64 -12.42 15.54 6.14
CA ILE A 64 -11.30 16.18 6.82
C ILE A 64 -11.21 17.64 6.36
N ASP A 65 -11.14 18.55 7.32
CA ASP A 65 -11.05 19.99 7.04
C ASP A 65 -9.85 20.30 6.13
N ASP A 66 -10.12 21.05 5.05
CA ASP A 66 -9.11 21.52 4.09
C ASP A 66 -8.30 20.41 3.40
N PHE A 67 -8.83 19.18 3.33
CA PHE A 67 -8.14 18.00 2.82
C PHE A 67 -7.64 18.15 1.37
N GLU A 68 -8.43 18.78 0.50
CA GLU A 68 -8.09 18.98 -0.91
C GLU A 68 -6.90 19.97 -1.11
N ASN A 69 -6.58 20.79 -0.12
CA ASN A 69 -5.40 21.65 -0.11
C ASN A 69 -4.20 21.02 0.62
N HIS A 70 -4.34 19.79 1.11
CA HIS A 70 -3.23 19.11 1.76
C HIS A 70 -2.09 18.86 0.75
N PRO A 71 -0.80 19.07 1.11
CA PRO A 71 0.34 18.90 0.19
C PRO A 71 0.45 17.53 -0.48
N ASP A 72 -0.09 16.50 0.17
CA ASP A 72 -0.09 15.13 -0.32
C ASP A 72 -1.45 14.68 -0.89
N TYR A 73 -2.39 15.60 -1.09
CA TYR A 73 -3.60 15.32 -1.83
C TYR A 73 -3.27 15.09 -3.33
N LEU A 74 -3.78 14.01 -3.90
CA LEU A 74 -3.66 13.72 -5.33
C LEU A 74 -4.94 14.19 -6.05
N PRO A 75 -4.89 15.28 -6.81
CA PRO A 75 -6.06 15.78 -7.54
C PRO A 75 -6.46 14.84 -8.69
N GLY A 76 -7.74 14.87 -9.04
CA GLY A 76 -8.27 14.14 -10.20
C GLY A 76 -8.83 12.76 -9.90
N ARG A 77 -8.74 12.28 -8.64
CA ARG A 77 -9.43 11.07 -8.20
C ARG A 77 -10.83 11.39 -7.69
N ASN A 78 -11.80 10.58 -8.08
CA ASN A 78 -13.14 10.67 -7.51
C ASN A 78 -13.16 9.95 -6.15
N LEU A 79 -13.36 10.71 -5.07
CA LEU A 79 -13.47 10.22 -3.70
C LEU A 79 -14.94 10.03 -3.24
N GLU A 80 -15.89 10.17 -4.13
CA GLU A 80 -17.30 9.90 -3.83
C GLU A 80 -17.48 8.40 -3.55
N ASN A 81 -18.15 8.09 -2.43
CA ASN A 81 -18.40 6.72 -1.96
C ASN A 81 -17.12 5.91 -1.64
N ARG A 82 -16.01 6.57 -1.47
CA ARG A 82 -14.77 5.97 -0.97
C ARG A 82 -14.65 6.27 0.53
N TYR A 83 -14.99 5.31 1.33
CA TYR A 83 -15.01 5.46 2.79
C TYR A 83 -13.84 4.71 3.40
N SER A 84 -13.36 5.26 4.51
CA SER A 84 -12.49 4.54 5.45
C SER A 84 -13.26 4.27 6.74
N VAL A 85 -12.93 3.21 7.44
CA VAL A 85 -13.55 2.84 8.70
C VAL A 85 -12.49 2.85 9.80
N VAL A 86 -12.73 3.63 10.85
CA VAL A 86 -11.94 3.51 12.09
C VAL A 86 -12.84 2.95 13.19
N ALA A 87 -12.42 1.83 13.75
CA ALA A 87 -13.11 1.19 14.87
C ALA A 87 -12.24 1.23 16.13
N ALA A 88 -12.81 1.64 17.25
CA ALA A 88 -12.14 1.77 18.52
C ALA A 88 -12.61 0.73 19.55
N TRP A 89 -11.67 -0.08 20.04
CA TRP A 89 -11.85 -0.84 21.27
C TRP A 89 -11.35 0.00 22.43
N LYS A 90 -12.28 0.54 23.21
CA LYS A 90 -11.98 1.40 24.35
C LYS A 90 -11.20 0.65 25.43
N GLY A 91 -10.11 1.26 25.86
CA GLY A 91 -9.28 0.79 26.96
C GLY A 91 -9.71 1.35 28.31
N GLN A 92 -8.86 1.11 29.32
CA GLN A 92 -9.05 1.67 30.66
C GLN A 92 -8.76 3.17 30.70
N GLU A 93 -7.85 3.64 29.87
CA GLU A 93 -7.48 5.04 29.69
C GLU A 93 -8.02 5.54 28.34
N ASP A 94 -8.60 6.74 28.32
CA ASP A 94 -9.10 7.35 27.08
C ASP A 94 -7.96 8.03 26.29
N LYS A 95 -7.07 7.17 25.79
CA LYS A 95 -5.93 7.55 24.96
C LYS A 95 -5.77 6.51 23.83
N ASN A 96 -5.52 6.96 22.61
CA ASN A 96 -5.24 6.07 21.50
C ASN A 96 -3.82 5.51 21.62
N GLY A 97 -3.69 4.26 22.05
CA GLY A 97 -2.41 3.61 22.29
C GLY A 97 -1.84 2.96 21.03
N LEU A 98 -2.64 2.13 20.37
CA LEU A 98 -2.22 1.39 19.18
C LEU A 98 -3.24 1.53 18.06
N MET A 99 -2.77 1.79 16.83
CA MET A 99 -3.57 1.72 15.60
C MET A 99 -3.00 0.64 14.68
N LEU A 100 -3.85 -0.27 14.25
CA LEU A 100 -3.57 -1.26 13.21
C LEU A 100 -4.28 -0.81 11.93
N MET A 101 -3.54 -0.64 10.83
CA MET A 101 -4.04 -0.06 9.59
C MET A 101 -3.90 -1.05 8.43
N ALA A 102 -4.98 -1.31 7.71
CA ALA A 102 -5.02 -2.18 6.54
C ALA A 102 -5.84 -1.52 5.44
N HIS A 103 -5.46 -1.66 4.17
CA HIS A 103 -6.32 -1.16 3.10
C HIS A 103 -7.41 -2.16 2.72
N GLU A 104 -8.55 -1.63 2.30
CA GLU A 104 -9.72 -2.45 1.97
C GLU A 104 -9.99 -2.54 0.46
N ASP A 105 -9.38 -1.65 -0.31
CA ASP A 105 -9.43 -1.70 -1.76
C ASP A 105 -8.48 -2.76 -2.33
N THR A 106 -8.68 -3.09 -3.59
CA THR A 106 -7.84 -4.02 -4.35
C THR A 106 -7.64 -3.46 -5.75
N VAL A 107 -6.55 -3.85 -6.41
CA VAL A 107 -6.45 -3.62 -7.86
C VAL A 107 -7.55 -4.36 -8.61
N GLU A 108 -7.73 -3.99 -9.87
CA GLU A 108 -8.65 -4.67 -10.77
C GLU A 108 -8.38 -6.18 -10.87
N ILE A 109 -9.43 -6.97 -10.98
CA ILE A 109 -9.35 -8.42 -11.22
C ILE A 109 -8.64 -8.72 -12.54
N GLY A 110 -8.78 -7.81 -13.53
CA GLY A 110 -8.24 -8.00 -14.84
C GLY A 110 -8.97 -9.08 -15.68
N ASP A 111 -8.26 -9.75 -16.57
CA ASP A 111 -8.86 -10.79 -17.41
C ASP A 111 -9.13 -12.06 -16.60
N ARG A 112 -10.41 -12.33 -16.33
CA ARG A 112 -10.86 -13.54 -15.61
C ARG A 112 -10.40 -14.86 -16.25
N LYS A 113 -10.04 -14.87 -17.51
CA LYS A 113 -9.50 -16.10 -18.17
C LYS A 113 -8.11 -16.48 -17.69
N GLY A 114 -7.37 -15.55 -17.10
CA GLY A 114 -6.08 -15.80 -16.49
C GLY A 114 -6.17 -16.51 -15.14
N TRP A 115 -7.36 -16.55 -14.52
CA TRP A 115 -7.58 -17.16 -13.21
C TRP A 115 -7.98 -18.63 -13.34
N SER A 116 -7.39 -19.50 -12.52
CA SER A 116 -7.78 -20.92 -12.41
C SER A 116 -8.95 -21.12 -11.43
N VAL A 117 -9.26 -20.13 -10.61
CA VAL A 117 -10.36 -20.08 -9.65
C VAL A 117 -11.20 -18.80 -9.85
N ASP A 118 -12.39 -18.74 -9.26
CA ASP A 118 -13.14 -17.47 -9.24
C ASP A 118 -12.41 -16.44 -8.39
N PRO A 119 -11.97 -15.29 -8.95
CA PRO A 119 -11.24 -14.24 -8.23
C PRO A 119 -12.03 -13.62 -7.08
N THR A 120 -13.35 -13.72 -7.08
CA THR A 120 -14.24 -13.26 -6.01
C THR A 120 -14.86 -14.40 -5.22
N GLY A 121 -14.33 -15.61 -5.35
CA GLY A 121 -14.89 -16.81 -4.71
C GLY A 121 -14.45 -17.01 -3.26
N GLY A 122 -13.32 -16.42 -2.84
CA GLY A 122 -12.73 -16.69 -1.52
C GLY A 122 -12.46 -18.17 -1.30
N ILE A 123 -11.87 -18.85 -2.29
CA ILE A 123 -11.75 -20.31 -2.35
C ILE A 123 -10.66 -20.79 -1.40
N ILE A 124 -11.05 -21.63 -0.42
CA ILE A 124 -10.12 -22.29 0.50
C ILE A 124 -9.79 -23.66 -0.07
N LYS A 125 -8.56 -23.87 -0.49
CA LYS A 125 -8.13 -25.10 -1.14
C LYS A 125 -6.61 -25.31 -1.00
N ASP A 126 -6.19 -26.54 -0.82
CA ASP A 126 -4.78 -26.99 -0.82
C ASP A 126 -3.90 -26.17 0.15
N GLY A 127 -4.43 -25.79 1.33
CA GLY A 127 -3.72 -25.02 2.34
C GLY A 127 -3.56 -23.54 2.02
N LYS A 128 -4.33 -23.01 1.06
CA LYS A 128 -4.35 -21.60 0.66
C LYS A 128 -5.77 -21.06 0.59
N ILE A 129 -5.86 -19.72 0.67
CA ILE A 129 -7.11 -18.99 0.40
C ILE A 129 -6.84 -18.13 -0.84
N TYR A 130 -7.67 -18.33 -1.85
CA TYR A 130 -7.52 -17.69 -3.17
C TYR A 130 -8.57 -16.62 -3.39
N GLY A 131 -8.18 -15.57 -4.08
CA GLY A 131 -9.03 -14.51 -4.60
C GLY A 131 -8.35 -13.15 -4.56
N ARG A 132 -8.90 -12.16 -5.26
CA ARG A 132 -8.38 -10.80 -5.28
C ARG A 132 -8.48 -10.18 -3.88
N GLY A 133 -7.36 -9.65 -3.36
CA GLY A 133 -7.24 -9.13 -2.00
C GLY A 133 -6.84 -10.20 -0.97
N ALA A 134 -6.57 -11.44 -1.39
CA ALA A 134 -6.21 -12.51 -0.45
C ALA A 134 -4.88 -12.27 0.25
N CYS A 135 -3.90 -11.70 -0.45
CA CYS A 135 -2.59 -11.37 0.11
C CYS A 135 -2.24 -9.88 0.04
N ASP A 136 -3.22 -9.04 -0.39
CA ASP A 136 -3.08 -7.60 -0.56
C ASP A 136 -4.46 -6.90 -0.52
N ASP A 137 -5.02 -6.44 0.61
CA ASP A 137 -4.55 -6.57 2.02
C ASP A 137 -5.70 -7.08 2.95
N LYS A 138 -6.76 -7.72 2.38
CA LYS A 138 -7.93 -8.18 3.15
C LYS A 138 -7.59 -9.19 4.25
N TYR A 139 -6.45 -9.92 4.12
CA TYR A 139 -5.99 -10.81 5.18
C TYR A 139 -5.70 -10.08 6.48
N ALA A 140 -5.20 -8.84 6.39
CA ALA A 140 -4.92 -8.02 7.55
C ALA A 140 -6.21 -7.61 8.27
N ILE A 141 -7.24 -7.19 7.51
CA ILE A 141 -8.57 -6.88 8.04
C ILE A 141 -9.16 -8.10 8.78
N ALA A 142 -9.14 -9.26 8.13
CA ALA A 142 -9.61 -10.52 8.73
C ALA A 142 -8.86 -10.84 10.03
N THR A 143 -7.53 -10.67 10.02
CA THR A 143 -6.68 -10.96 11.18
C THR A 143 -7.02 -10.06 12.36
N VAL A 144 -7.15 -8.74 12.16
CA VAL A 144 -7.44 -7.82 13.26
C VAL A 144 -8.79 -8.13 13.89
N LEU A 145 -9.84 -8.28 13.08
CA LEU A 145 -11.18 -8.56 13.58
C LEU A 145 -11.25 -9.90 14.33
N PHE A 146 -10.60 -10.94 13.79
CA PHE A 146 -10.49 -12.23 14.43
C PHE A 146 -9.74 -12.16 15.77
N VAL A 147 -8.59 -11.48 15.81
CA VAL A 147 -7.78 -11.34 17.03
C VAL A 147 -8.53 -10.54 18.10
N ILE A 148 -9.15 -9.42 17.74
CA ILE A 148 -9.97 -8.62 18.67
C ILE A 148 -11.08 -9.49 19.27
N LYS A 149 -11.79 -10.27 18.44
CA LYS A 149 -12.81 -11.21 18.93
C LYS A 149 -12.25 -12.14 19.98
N LEU A 150 -11.14 -12.83 19.67
CA LEU A 150 -10.56 -13.80 20.61
C LEU A 150 -10.09 -13.16 21.92
N LEU A 151 -9.43 -12.01 21.84
CA LEU A 151 -8.96 -11.29 23.02
C LEU A 151 -10.12 -10.86 23.92
N LYS A 152 -11.22 -10.37 23.33
CA LYS A 152 -12.45 -10.02 24.08
C LYS A 152 -13.10 -11.25 24.72
N GLU A 153 -13.18 -12.37 24.00
CA GLU A 153 -13.72 -13.65 24.55
C GLU A 153 -12.88 -14.15 25.73
N GLN A 154 -11.58 -13.85 25.76
CA GLN A 154 -10.69 -14.19 26.87
C GLN A 154 -10.68 -13.14 27.99
N GLY A 155 -11.51 -12.11 27.91
CA GLY A 155 -11.60 -11.07 28.91
C GLY A 155 -10.41 -10.12 28.95
N PHE A 156 -9.62 -10.03 27.89
CA PHE A 156 -8.59 -9.02 27.79
C PHE A 156 -9.21 -7.63 27.72
N VAL A 157 -8.67 -6.69 28.46
CA VAL A 157 -9.07 -5.27 28.43
C VAL A 157 -7.80 -4.46 28.18
N PRO A 158 -7.69 -3.77 27.04
CA PRO A 158 -6.51 -2.97 26.75
C PRO A 158 -6.36 -1.82 27.77
N LYS A 159 -5.13 -1.42 28.04
CA LYS A 159 -4.85 -0.27 28.89
C LYS A 159 -5.27 1.03 28.23
N GLU A 160 -4.88 1.23 27.00
CA GLU A 160 -5.23 2.35 26.12
C GLU A 160 -6.11 1.86 24.97
N ASN A 161 -6.75 2.76 24.22
CA ASN A 161 -7.61 2.38 23.11
C ASN A 161 -6.81 1.65 22.02
N LEU A 162 -7.33 0.51 21.54
CA LEU A 162 -6.91 -0.11 20.30
C LEU A 162 -7.79 0.42 19.17
N LEU A 163 -7.16 1.04 18.17
CA LEU A 163 -7.81 1.46 16.95
C LEU A 163 -7.53 0.45 15.83
N PHE A 164 -8.54 0.16 15.05
CA PHE A 164 -8.41 -0.54 13.78
C PHE A 164 -8.89 0.38 12.67
N ALA A 165 -8.06 0.62 11.67
CA ALA A 165 -8.38 1.41 10.50
C ALA A 165 -8.37 0.52 9.25
N ALA A 166 -9.55 0.34 8.63
CA ALA A 166 -9.65 -0.16 7.26
C ALA A 166 -9.81 1.06 6.34
N TYR A 167 -8.89 1.25 5.41
CA TYR A 167 -8.84 2.48 4.64
C TYR A 167 -8.87 2.22 3.12
N SER A 168 -9.41 3.19 2.40
CA SER A 168 -9.60 3.16 0.95
C SER A 168 -8.45 3.83 0.20
N ASP A 169 -8.37 3.61 -1.12
CA ASP A 169 -7.54 4.37 -2.07
C ASP A 169 -6.04 4.18 -1.90
N GLU A 170 -5.59 2.97 -1.61
CA GLU A 170 -4.17 2.60 -1.56
C GLU A 170 -3.62 2.31 -2.96
N GLU A 171 -4.27 1.39 -3.68
CA GLU A 171 -3.77 0.63 -4.83
C GLU A 171 -3.36 1.46 -6.06
N TYR A 172 -3.86 2.67 -6.18
CA TYR A 172 -3.50 3.60 -7.26
C TYR A 172 -2.72 4.83 -6.73
N GLY A 173 -2.05 4.69 -5.59
CA GLY A 173 -1.14 5.68 -5.05
C GLY A 173 -1.81 7.00 -4.66
N GLY A 174 -3.11 6.98 -4.34
CA GLY A 174 -3.83 8.12 -3.79
C GLY A 174 -3.50 8.38 -2.34
N SER A 175 -3.46 7.32 -1.55
CA SER A 175 -3.24 7.33 -0.10
C SER A 175 -4.20 8.22 0.69
N HIS A 176 -5.35 8.56 0.08
CA HIS A 176 -6.28 9.49 0.72
C HIS A 176 -6.89 8.89 1.98
N GLY A 177 -7.16 7.59 1.99
CA GLY A 177 -7.67 6.87 3.14
C GLY A 177 -6.66 6.82 4.29
N ALA A 178 -5.44 6.35 4.03
CA ALA A 178 -4.39 6.28 5.06
C ALA A 178 -4.08 7.65 5.65
N LEU A 179 -3.93 8.68 4.79
CA LEU A 179 -3.68 10.05 5.21
C LEU A 179 -4.82 10.58 6.09
N SER A 180 -6.07 10.41 5.67
CA SER A 180 -7.24 10.87 6.44
C SER A 180 -7.36 10.18 7.80
N CYS A 181 -7.06 8.89 7.88
CA CYS A 181 -7.06 8.14 9.14
C CYS A 181 -6.04 8.70 10.14
N VAL A 182 -4.77 8.89 9.71
CA VAL A 182 -3.75 9.39 10.64
C VAL A 182 -3.95 10.86 11.05
N LEU A 183 -4.56 11.68 10.18
CA LEU A 183 -4.92 13.06 10.49
C LEU A 183 -6.08 13.15 11.48
N LYS A 184 -7.11 12.31 11.29
CA LYS A 184 -8.32 12.31 12.13
C LYS A 184 -8.11 11.64 13.48
N TYR A 185 -7.28 10.61 13.53
CA TYR A 185 -7.06 9.75 14.69
C TYR A 185 -5.59 9.67 15.10
N PRO A 186 -5.01 10.71 15.69
CA PRO A 186 -3.64 10.64 16.21
C PRO A 186 -3.48 9.47 17.18
N CYS A 187 -2.44 8.67 17.01
CA CYS A 187 -2.16 7.49 17.81
C CYS A 187 -0.67 7.38 18.10
N GLU A 188 -0.29 6.85 19.26
CA GLU A 188 1.12 6.78 19.66
C GLU A 188 1.87 5.68 18.88
N HIS A 189 1.29 4.48 18.80
CA HIS A 189 1.87 3.34 18.09
C HIS A 189 1.02 3.02 16.85
N ILE A 190 1.64 2.88 15.70
CA ILE A 190 0.93 2.59 14.45
C ILE A 190 1.64 1.47 13.70
N VAL A 191 0.88 0.46 13.29
CA VAL A 191 1.35 -0.61 12.40
C VAL A 191 0.55 -0.56 11.11
N SER A 192 1.25 -0.31 9.98
CA SER A 192 0.72 -0.61 8.66
C SER A 192 0.78 -2.12 8.46
N MET A 193 -0.34 -2.74 8.19
CA MET A 193 -0.45 -4.20 8.08
C MET A 193 -0.24 -4.70 6.64
N ASP A 194 -0.21 -3.79 5.69
CA ASP A 194 0.30 -4.06 4.37
C ASP A 194 1.82 -4.31 4.43
N GLY A 195 2.24 -5.52 4.04
CA GLY A 195 3.63 -5.91 4.13
C GLY A 195 3.87 -7.35 3.70
N ARG A 196 5.14 -7.74 3.65
CA ARG A 196 5.55 -9.10 3.27
C ARG A 196 5.81 -10.00 4.47
N GLU A 197 5.58 -11.28 4.27
CA GLU A 197 5.90 -12.29 5.26
C GLU A 197 7.36 -12.21 5.74
N ASN A 198 7.58 -12.46 7.04
CA ASN A 198 8.88 -12.48 7.70
C ASN A 198 9.67 -11.14 7.63
N GLN A 199 9.02 -10.04 7.32
CA GLN A 199 9.64 -8.71 7.25
C GLN A 199 8.93 -7.71 8.17
N VAL A 200 9.73 -6.80 8.73
CA VAL A 200 9.25 -5.57 9.36
C VAL A 200 9.79 -4.40 8.54
N TRP A 201 8.91 -3.61 8.00
CA TRP A 201 9.29 -2.47 7.18
C TRP A 201 9.44 -1.21 8.03
N ASN A 202 10.67 -0.80 8.25
CA ASN A 202 10.99 0.40 9.03
C ASN A 202 11.22 1.65 8.17
N CYS A 203 11.12 1.53 6.85
CA CYS A 203 11.36 2.62 5.92
C CYS A 203 10.42 2.46 4.72
N ALA A 204 9.74 3.53 4.34
CA ALA A 204 9.01 3.66 3.10
C ALA A 204 9.88 4.34 2.06
N SER A 205 10.02 3.75 0.88
CA SER A 205 10.75 4.35 -0.24
C SER A 205 10.02 5.58 -0.75
N GLY A 206 10.74 6.68 -0.91
CA GLY A 206 10.24 7.87 -1.57
C GLY A 206 10.26 7.73 -3.09
N GLY A 207 9.52 8.60 -3.77
CA GLY A 207 9.48 8.64 -5.23
C GLY A 207 8.10 8.88 -5.79
N GLN A 208 7.92 8.55 -7.07
CA GLN A 208 6.68 8.81 -7.78
C GLN A 208 6.62 8.05 -9.10
N GLU A 209 5.42 7.66 -9.50
CA GLU A 209 5.15 7.33 -10.90
C GLU A 209 4.80 8.59 -11.69
N ALA A 210 5.29 8.66 -12.92
CA ALA A 210 5.06 9.79 -13.81
C ALA A 210 5.02 9.37 -15.28
N GLU A 211 4.43 10.23 -16.10
CA GLU A 211 4.45 10.12 -17.56
C GLU A 211 5.15 11.34 -18.18
N TYR A 212 6.01 11.13 -19.17
CA TYR A 212 6.47 12.19 -20.05
C TYR A 212 5.57 12.21 -21.29
N VAL A 213 4.94 13.36 -21.55
CA VAL A 213 4.01 13.54 -22.68
C VAL A 213 4.69 14.33 -23.79
N TYR A 214 4.46 13.95 -25.06
CA TYR A 214 5.03 14.62 -26.23
C TYR A 214 4.12 14.48 -27.45
N HIS A 215 4.38 15.30 -28.46
CA HIS A 215 3.68 15.23 -29.76
C HIS A 215 4.58 15.67 -30.92
N THR A 216 4.18 15.29 -32.15
CA THR A 216 4.83 15.80 -33.37
C THR A 216 4.49 17.26 -33.61
N ALA A 217 5.46 18.06 -34.06
CA ALA A 217 5.25 19.49 -34.39
C ALA A 217 4.30 19.70 -35.60
N GLU A 218 4.05 18.68 -36.38
CA GLU A 218 3.19 18.73 -37.56
C GLU A 218 1.71 18.65 -37.19
N ALA A 219 0.86 19.37 -37.90
CA ALA A 219 -0.60 19.36 -37.69
C ALA A 219 -1.21 17.96 -37.91
N VAL A 220 -0.63 17.18 -38.82
CA VAL A 220 -0.97 15.77 -39.05
C VAL A 220 0.24 14.94 -38.68
N GLY A 221 0.25 14.48 -37.43
CA GLY A 221 1.32 13.62 -36.91
C GLY A 221 1.17 12.17 -37.36
N SER A 222 2.21 11.38 -37.17
CA SER A 222 2.17 9.94 -37.37
C SER A 222 2.63 9.18 -36.15
N ALA A 223 2.01 8.04 -35.89
CA ALA A 223 2.41 7.14 -34.81
C ALA A 223 3.82 6.60 -35.02
N GLU A 224 4.22 6.34 -36.28
CA GLU A 224 5.59 5.92 -36.62
C GLU A 224 6.62 6.98 -36.21
N LYS A 225 6.35 8.25 -36.51
CA LYS A 225 7.25 9.35 -36.17
C LYS A 225 7.30 9.52 -34.66
N ALA A 226 6.14 9.51 -33.99
CA ALA A 226 6.06 9.63 -32.53
C ALA A 226 6.78 8.47 -31.82
N SER A 227 6.68 7.24 -32.30
CA SER A 227 7.36 6.08 -31.70
C SER A 227 8.89 6.19 -31.70
N ARG A 228 9.47 6.92 -32.63
CA ARG A 228 10.93 7.15 -32.70
C ARG A 228 11.45 8.02 -31.54
N ALA A 229 10.59 8.75 -30.85
CA ALA A 229 10.96 9.53 -29.67
C ALA A 229 11.19 8.66 -28.43
N ILE A 230 10.53 7.51 -28.33
CA ILE A 230 10.54 6.66 -27.12
C ILE A 230 11.96 6.33 -26.67
N PRO A 231 12.86 5.76 -27.50
CA PRO A 231 14.22 5.43 -27.06
C PRO A 231 15.04 6.67 -26.67
N VAL A 232 14.78 7.82 -27.27
CA VAL A 232 15.47 9.07 -26.93
C VAL A 232 15.04 9.59 -25.57
N ILE A 233 13.74 9.51 -25.28
CA ILE A 233 13.19 9.87 -23.97
C ILE A 233 13.72 8.91 -22.91
N MET A 234 13.69 7.61 -23.15
CA MET A 234 14.22 6.59 -22.25
C MET A 234 15.70 6.82 -21.91
N ASP A 235 16.52 7.21 -22.89
CA ASP A 235 17.93 7.53 -22.68
C ASP A 235 18.12 8.72 -21.71
N CYS A 236 17.27 9.74 -21.83
CA CYS A 236 17.28 10.87 -20.91
C CYS A 236 16.86 10.44 -19.50
N ILE A 237 15.78 9.67 -19.39
CA ILE A 237 15.30 9.14 -18.13
C ILE A 237 16.35 8.24 -17.46
N ASN A 238 17.04 7.39 -18.23
CA ASN A 238 18.13 6.54 -17.72
C ASN A 238 19.29 7.36 -17.15
N THR A 239 19.59 8.52 -17.72
CA THR A 239 20.62 9.41 -17.19
C THR A 239 20.22 9.94 -15.80
N PHE A 240 18.97 10.31 -15.65
CA PHE A 240 18.37 10.72 -14.35
C PHE A 240 18.34 9.56 -13.35
N ALA A 241 17.91 8.36 -13.80
CA ALA A 241 17.90 7.15 -13.00
C ALA A 241 19.26 6.81 -12.38
N LYS A 242 20.31 6.90 -13.18
CA LYS A 242 21.66 6.60 -12.69
C LYS A 242 22.07 7.51 -11.55
N ARG A 243 21.74 8.80 -11.63
CA ARG A 243 21.99 9.76 -10.55
C ARG A 243 21.25 9.32 -9.26
N ARG A 244 19.99 8.89 -9.38
CA ARG A 244 19.20 8.42 -8.24
C ARG A 244 19.77 7.15 -7.64
N CYS A 245 20.18 6.19 -8.46
CA CYS A 245 20.83 4.95 -8.01
C CYS A 245 22.04 5.23 -7.14
N ASP A 246 22.95 6.08 -7.62
CA ASP A 246 24.17 6.44 -6.92
C ASP A 246 23.92 7.13 -5.57
N GLU A 247 22.77 7.81 -5.43
CA GLU A 247 22.36 8.43 -4.18
C GLU A 247 21.76 7.42 -3.20
N LEU A 248 20.85 6.59 -3.68
CA LEU A 248 20.17 5.58 -2.86
C LEU A 248 21.14 4.53 -2.31
N GLU A 249 22.20 4.18 -3.03
CA GLU A 249 23.26 3.29 -2.52
C GLU A 249 23.94 3.82 -1.26
N ARG A 250 23.90 5.12 -1.02
CA ARG A 250 24.48 5.77 0.17
C ARG A 250 23.51 5.81 1.35
N ASN A 251 22.23 5.61 1.09
CA ASN A 251 21.21 5.65 2.11
C ASN A 251 21.17 4.32 2.88
N ARG A 252 21.38 4.37 4.21
CA ARG A 252 21.45 3.18 5.06
C ARG A 252 20.16 2.34 5.07
N PHE A 253 19.00 2.97 4.84
CA PHE A 253 17.71 2.31 4.86
C PHE A 253 17.32 1.70 3.51
N TYR A 254 17.87 2.22 2.41
CA TYR A 254 17.72 1.60 1.10
C TYR A 254 18.63 0.38 0.92
N LYS A 255 19.71 0.27 1.72
CA LYS A 255 20.58 -0.88 1.68
C LYS A 255 19.85 -2.12 2.18
N GLY A 256 19.60 -3.06 1.30
CA GLY A 256 18.84 -4.28 1.60
C GLY A 256 17.32 -4.12 1.52
N THR A 257 16.83 -3.02 0.91
CA THR A 257 15.41 -2.86 0.59
C THR A 257 14.97 -3.87 -0.46
N VAL A 258 13.66 -3.99 -0.62
CA VAL A 258 12.98 -4.86 -1.60
C VAL A 258 13.37 -4.54 -3.04
N ILE A 259 13.97 -3.35 -3.29
CA ILE A 259 14.25 -2.83 -4.64
C ILE A 259 15.66 -2.22 -4.73
N PRO A 260 16.71 -2.94 -4.32
CA PRO A 260 18.05 -2.36 -4.24
C PRO A 260 18.64 -1.94 -5.60
N GLU A 261 18.12 -2.48 -6.69
CA GLU A 261 18.65 -2.28 -8.06
C GLU A 261 17.78 -1.40 -8.94
N LYS A 262 16.62 -0.93 -8.43
CA LYS A 262 15.60 -0.26 -9.24
C LYS A 262 15.31 1.14 -8.74
N SER A 263 16.28 2.02 -8.90
CA SER A 263 16.07 3.46 -8.67
C SER A 263 15.14 4.09 -9.71
N LEU A 264 14.91 3.40 -10.82
CA LEU A 264 13.95 3.76 -11.86
C LEU A 264 13.42 2.50 -12.55
N ARG A 265 12.10 2.47 -12.72
CA ARG A 265 11.42 1.45 -13.54
C ARG A 265 10.78 2.13 -14.74
N TYR A 266 11.03 1.57 -15.93
CA TYR A 266 10.24 1.86 -17.10
C TYR A 266 8.96 1.02 -17.05
N LEU A 267 7.82 1.69 -17.09
CA LEU A 267 6.51 1.02 -16.95
C LEU A 267 5.85 0.77 -18.32
N GLY A 268 6.21 1.53 -19.35
CA GLY A 268 5.66 1.35 -20.68
C GLY A 268 5.68 2.62 -21.52
N ALA A 269 5.16 2.54 -22.74
CA ALA A 269 4.93 3.67 -23.61
C ALA A 269 3.65 3.49 -24.41
N GLU A 270 2.99 4.59 -24.70
CA GLU A 270 1.85 4.66 -25.60
C GLU A 270 2.15 5.61 -26.75
N VAL A 271 1.67 5.25 -27.94
CA VAL A 271 1.65 6.13 -29.11
C VAL A 271 0.24 6.15 -29.66
N GLY A 272 -0.24 7.29 -30.07
CA GLY A 272 -1.57 7.47 -30.60
C GLY A 272 -1.95 6.44 -31.64
N ASN A 273 -3.13 5.87 -31.48
CA ASN A 273 -3.65 4.80 -32.32
C ASN A 273 -4.32 5.34 -33.61
N SER A 274 -4.73 4.41 -34.46
CA SER A 274 -5.31 4.65 -35.78
C SER A 274 -6.65 5.39 -35.73
N GLY A 275 -6.69 6.66 -35.60
CA GLY A 275 -7.92 7.44 -35.70
C GLY A 275 -7.87 8.76 -34.98
N THR A 276 -7.14 8.81 -33.85
CA THR A 276 -7.01 10.04 -33.07
C THR A 276 -5.60 10.13 -32.48
N ASN A 277 -5.08 11.36 -32.32
CA ASN A 277 -3.80 11.61 -31.67
C ASN A 277 -2.58 10.88 -32.24
N LEU A 278 -2.54 10.61 -33.53
CA LEU A 278 -1.48 9.82 -34.22
C LEU A 278 -0.06 10.34 -33.96
N GLY A 279 0.07 11.64 -33.72
CA GLY A 279 1.35 12.26 -33.44
C GLY A 279 1.69 12.38 -31.95
N ARG A 280 0.88 11.84 -31.03
CA ARG A 280 1.10 11.93 -29.59
C ARG A 280 1.67 10.65 -29.03
N GLY A 281 2.48 10.80 -27.99
CA GLY A 281 2.98 9.67 -27.21
C GLY A 281 3.20 10.01 -25.75
N LYS A 282 3.33 8.96 -24.97
CA LYS A 282 3.65 9.00 -23.55
C LYS A 282 4.69 7.95 -23.22
N VAL A 283 5.56 8.25 -22.28
CA VAL A 283 6.50 7.29 -21.70
C VAL A 283 6.27 7.30 -20.18
N TYR A 284 5.94 6.14 -19.64
CA TYR A 284 5.65 5.94 -18.22
C TYR A 284 6.87 5.43 -17.49
N PHE A 285 7.15 5.99 -16.33
CA PHE A 285 8.26 5.60 -15.48
C PHE A 285 7.95 5.80 -14.01
N GLU A 286 8.56 4.99 -13.18
CA GLU A 286 8.59 5.11 -11.73
C GLU A 286 10.03 5.33 -11.28
N TYR A 287 10.27 6.18 -10.31
CA TYR A 287 11.59 6.35 -9.73
C TYR A 287 11.53 6.37 -8.21
N TYR A 288 12.64 6.02 -7.59
CA TYR A 288 12.83 5.99 -6.16
C TYR A 288 13.80 7.08 -5.73
N THR A 289 13.57 7.71 -4.58
CA THR A 289 14.41 8.78 -4.04
C THR A 289 14.28 8.88 -2.53
N ASP A 290 15.32 9.43 -1.89
CA ASP A 290 15.29 9.90 -0.51
C ASP A 290 15.22 11.44 -0.41
N LYS A 291 15.05 12.11 -1.54
CA LYS A 291 14.94 13.57 -1.61
C LYS A 291 13.52 14.08 -1.40
N SER A 292 13.42 15.38 -1.12
CA SER A 292 12.13 16.06 -1.03
C SER A 292 11.43 16.20 -2.38
N LYS A 293 10.13 16.44 -2.33
CA LYS A 293 9.29 16.69 -3.52
C LYS A 293 9.81 17.88 -4.32
N GLU A 294 10.22 18.95 -3.65
CA GLU A 294 10.72 20.21 -4.24
C GLU A 294 12.03 19.96 -5.00
N GLU A 295 12.96 19.20 -4.42
CA GLU A 295 14.21 18.84 -5.08
C GLU A 295 13.97 18.03 -6.35
N ILE A 296 13.09 17.02 -6.29
CA ILE A 296 12.77 16.17 -7.44
C ILE A 296 12.05 16.96 -8.54
N TYR A 297 11.12 17.84 -8.20
CA TYR A 297 10.44 18.66 -9.21
C TYR A 297 11.39 19.68 -9.87
N SER A 298 12.40 20.14 -9.15
CA SER A 298 13.50 20.93 -9.76
C SER A 298 14.30 20.09 -10.76
N GLU A 299 14.59 18.83 -10.44
CA GLU A 299 15.27 17.90 -11.36
C GLU A 299 14.40 17.49 -12.55
N TYR A 300 13.09 17.43 -12.40
CA TYR A 300 12.17 17.23 -13.54
C TYR A 300 12.29 18.35 -14.56
N ALA A 301 12.40 19.60 -14.12
CA ALA A 301 12.58 20.72 -15.04
C ALA A 301 13.91 20.59 -15.86
N GLU A 302 14.98 20.09 -15.24
CA GLU A 302 16.22 19.76 -15.96
C GLU A 302 16.04 18.63 -16.98
N LEU A 303 15.34 17.56 -16.57
CA LEU A 303 15.06 16.43 -17.43
C LEU A 303 14.18 16.82 -18.62
N GLU A 304 13.13 17.61 -18.40
CA GLU A 304 12.24 18.12 -19.43
C GLU A 304 13.02 18.93 -20.48
N LYS A 305 13.92 19.82 -20.02
CA LYS A 305 14.79 20.59 -20.91
C LYS A 305 15.71 19.68 -21.75
N MET A 306 16.34 18.70 -21.11
CA MET A 306 17.21 17.73 -21.81
C MET A 306 16.45 16.95 -22.86
N ILE A 307 15.24 16.48 -22.55
CA ILE A 307 14.40 15.75 -23.50
C ILE A 307 13.97 16.67 -24.64
N ALA A 308 13.49 17.87 -24.35
CA ALA A 308 13.06 18.85 -25.37
C ALA A 308 14.16 19.19 -26.36
N GLU A 309 15.41 19.40 -25.90
CA GLU A 309 16.57 19.67 -26.74
C GLU A 309 16.87 18.51 -27.71
N LYS A 310 16.67 17.27 -27.29
CA LYS A 310 16.86 16.07 -28.13
C LYS A 310 15.69 15.80 -29.07
N LEU A 311 14.48 16.15 -28.68
CA LEU A 311 13.27 15.95 -29.48
C LEU A 311 13.10 17.01 -30.59
N ALA A 312 13.53 18.24 -30.36
CA ALA A 312 13.37 19.33 -31.33
C ALA A 312 13.93 19.04 -32.73
N PRO A 313 15.16 18.47 -32.88
CA PRO A 313 15.70 18.09 -34.21
C PRO A 313 14.89 17.00 -34.90
N MET A 314 14.08 16.22 -34.15
CA MET A 314 13.22 15.18 -34.67
C MET A 314 11.85 15.71 -35.11
N GLY A 315 11.62 17.03 -34.95
CA GLY A 315 10.32 17.65 -35.18
C GLY A 315 9.25 17.24 -34.17
N MET A 316 9.65 17.11 -32.90
CA MET A 316 8.76 16.78 -31.79
C MET A 316 8.80 17.83 -30.71
N ILE A 317 7.71 17.97 -29.99
CA ILE A 317 7.51 18.92 -28.91
C ILE A 317 7.18 18.12 -27.64
N GLY A 318 7.88 18.41 -26.54
CA GLY A 318 7.55 17.89 -25.23
C GLY A 318 6.45 18.70 -24.55
N ASP A 319 5.48 18.02 -23.98
CA ASP A 319 4.40 18.61 -23.17
C ASP A 319 4.71 18.52 -21.67
N GLY A 320 5.85 17.96 -21.29
CA GLY A 320 6.37 17.88 -19.94
C GLY A 320 6.09 16.57 -19.20
N ILE A 321 6.59 16.51 -17.96
CA ILE A 321 6.39 15.39 -17.02
C ILE A 321 5.12 15.65 -16.21
N ARG A 322 4.28 14.64 -16.10
CA ARG A 322 3.05 14.68 -15.32
C ARG A 322 3.04 13.52 -14.33
N PRO A 323 2.90 13.78 -13.04
CA PRO A 323 2.70 12.74 -12.05
C PRO A 323 1.44 11.92 -12.34
N THR A 324 1.52 10.61 -12.15
CA THR A 324 0.38 9.68 -12.23
C THR A 324 -0.04 9.17 -10.86
N THR A 325 0.88 9.24 -9.87
CA THR A 325 0.60 9.02 -8.46
C THR A 325 0.94 10.26 -7.65
N ARG A 326 0.55 10.30 -6.36
CA ARG A 326 1.11 11.29 -5.42
C ARG A 326 2.63 11.12 -5.31
N PHE A 327 3.30 12.12 -4.73
CA PHE A 327 4.70 11.97 -4.35
C PHE A 327 4.79 11.18 -3.04
N PHE A 328 5.38 9.98 -3.10
CA PHE A 328 5.68 9.21 -1.91
C PHE A 328 6.89 9.83 -1.21
N HIS A 329 6.71 10.24 0.02
CA HIS A 329 7.82 10.77 0.80
C HIS A 329 8.69 9.63 1.31
N TYR A 330 9.99 9.78 1.19
CA TYR A 330 10.91 8.95 1.95
C TYR A 330 10.67 9.20 3.45
N ALA A 331 10.34 8.15 4.15
CA ALA A 331 10.06 8.21 5.59
C ALA A 331 10.60 6.94 6.27
N PHE A 332 11.05 7.08 7.51
CA PHE A 332 11.58 5.93 8.26
C PHE A 332 11.33 6.08 9.76
N CYS A 333 11.34 4.94 10.47
CA CYS A 333 11.57 4.87 11.90
C CYS A 333 12.87 4.12 12.18
N GLU A 334 13.46 4.33 13.34
CA GLU A 334 14.72 3.65 13.69
C GLU A 334 14.49 2.13 13.83
N PRO A 335 15.35 1.29 13.23
CA PRO A 335 15.15 -0.17 13.19
C PRO A 335 15.25 -0.82 14.57
N ASP A 336 15.81 -0.13 15.54
CA ASP A 336 15.95 -0.54 16.94
C ASP A 336 14.98 0.18 17.88
N SER A 337 13.92 0.79 17.34
CA SER A 337 12.83 1.37 18.14
C SER A 337 12.19 0.30 19.03
N ASP A 338 11.62 0.73 20.16
CA ASP A 338 11.01 -0.21 21.11
C ASP A 338 9.82 -0.94 20.50
N ASP A 339 9.05 -0.28 19.62
CA ASP A 339 7.90 -0.89 18.94
C ASP A 339 8.32 -2.03 18.00
N ILE A 340 9.41 -1.82 17.21
CA ILE A 340 9.96 -2.87 16.35
C ILE A 340 10.50 -4.01 17.20
N LYS A 341 11.22 -3.74 18.28
CA LYS A 341 11.71 -4.79 19.20
C LYS A 341 10.57 -5.62 19.76
N LEU A 342 9.48 -4.98 20.20
CA LEU A 342 8.29 -5.68 20.67
C LEU A 342 7.65 -6.57 19.58
N MET A 343 7.64 -6.12 18.32
CA MET A 343 7.13 -6.93 17.21
C MET A 343 8.04 -8.14 16.94
N LEU A 344 9.36 -7.95 16.95
CA LEU A 344 10.33 -9.05 16.79
C LEU A 344 10.18 -10.11 17.92
N GLU A 345 10.03 -9.65 19.16
CA GLU A 345 9.78 -10.52 20.32
C GLU A 345 8.44 -11.26 20.19
N ALA A 346 7.37 -10.55 19.82
CA ALA A 346 6.04 -11.14 19.63
C ALA A 346 6.06 -12.26 18.59
N SER A 347 6.70 -12.03 17.45
CA SER A 347 6.84 -13.04 16.38
C SER A 347 7.63 -14.25 16.85
N LYS A 348 8.75 -14.04 17.54
CA LYS A 348 9.60 -15.13 18.04
C LYS A 348 8.87 -15.99 19.09
N GLU A 349 8.16 -15.35 20.02
CA GLU A 349 7.45 -16.02 21.11
C GLU A 349 6.18 -16.76 20.62
N ALA A 350 5.39 -16.12 19.73
CA ALA A 350 4.10 -16.63 19.33
C ALA A 350 4.14 -17.56 18.10
N ALA A 351 5.00 -17.25 17.13
CA ALA A 351 5.08 -18.00 15.87
C ALA A 351 6.43 -18.71 15.66
N GLY A 352 7.43 -18.49 16.55
CA GLY A 352 8.76 -19.06 16.39
C GLY A 352 9.53 -18.50 15.20
N LYS A 353 9.14 -17.32 14.68
CA LYS A 353 9.74 -16.70 13.49
C LYS A 353 10.71 -15.59 13.86
N GLU A 354 11.82 -15.56 13.15
CA GLU A 354 12.73 -14.43 13.18
C GLU A 354 12.43 -13.52 11.99
N LEU A 355 12.09 -12.25 12.28
CA LEU A 355 11.74 -11.26 11.26
C LEU A 355 12.98 -10.47 10.84
N VAL A 356 13.00 -10.05 9.59
CA VAL A 356 14.05 -9.18 9.03
C VAL A 356 13.54 -7.75 9.00
N VAL A 357 14.27 -6.83 9.63
CA VAL A 357 13.98 -5.40 9.53
C VAL A 357 14.59 -4.84 8.25
N CYS A 358 13.77 -4.27 7.38
CA CYS A 358 14.20 -3.74 6.07
C CYS A 358 13.30 -2.58 5.61
N GLY A 359 13.67 -1.92 4.51
CA GLY A 359 12.82 -0.93 3.87
C GLY A 359 11.76 -1.56 2.96
N SER A 360 10.69 -0.82 2.70
CA SER A 360 9.61 -1.18 1.78
C SER A 360 9.79 -0.56 0.39
N CYS A 361 8.83 -0.84 -0.50
CA CYS A 361 8.59 -0.10 -1.75
C CYS A 361 7.92 1.27 -1.47
N GLN A 362 7.47 1.93 -2.52
CA GLN A 362 6.52 3.05 -2.43
C GLN A 362 5.17 2.48 -1.97
N SER A 363 4.66 2.97 -0.86
CA SER A 363 3.40 2.52 -0.26
C SER A 363 2.84 3.60 0.68
N ASP A 364 1.67 3.35 1.21
CA ASP A 364 1.03 4.22 2.19
C ASP A 364 1.78 4.34 3.52
N LEU A 365 2.71 3.41 3.79
CA LEU A 365 3.61 3.52 4.93
C LEU A 365 4.32 4.89 4.98
N SER A 366 4.56 5.52 3.81
CA SER A 366 5.18 6.84 3.73
C SER A 366 4.37 7.95 4.42
N VAL A 367 3.06 8.02 4.20
CA VAL A 367 2.18 9.00 4.89
C VAL A 367 1.93 8.60 6.34
N ILE A 368 1.83 7.30 6.60
CA ILE A 368 1.62 6.76 7.95
C ILE A 368 2.79 7.13 8.87
N ILE A 369 4.03 6.98 8.42
CA ILE A 369 5.21 7.42 9.18
C ILE A 369 5.26 8.96 9.28
N LYS A 370 5.06 9.65 8.16
CA LYS A 370 5.26 11.11 8.07
C LYS A 370 4.25 11.90 8.90
N TYR A 371 2.97 11.50 8.85
CA TYR A 371 1.87 12.24 9.50
C TYR A 371 1.32 11.56 10.75
N GLY A 372 1.70 10.32 11.00
CA GLY A 372 1.41 9.62 12.25
C GLY A 372 2.36 10.03 13.37
N SER A 373 2.76 9.08 14.19
CA SER A 373 3.60 9.33 15.37
C SER A 373 5.10 9.43 15.11
N GLY A 374 5.56 9.16 13.87
CA GLY A 374 6.98 8.98 13.56
C GLY A 374 7.58 7.66 14.07
N LYS A 375 6.79 6.82 14.75
CA LYS A 375 7.16 5.48 15.23
C LYS A 375 6.51 4.37 14.43
N ALA A 376 5.72 4.73 13.41
CA ALA A 376 5.01 3.77 12.58
C ALA A 376 5.97 2.89 11.78
N PHE A 377 5.58 1.64 11.57
CA PHE A 377 6.29 0.67 10.76
C PHE A 377 5.30 -0.26 10.05
N GLY A 378 5.78 -1.00 9.03
CA GLY A 378 4.98 -2.00 8.32
C GLY A 378 5.26 -3.41 8.82
N PHE A 379 4.21 -4.23 8.94
CA PHE A 379 4.31 -5.65 9.23
C PHE A 379 3.12 -6.40 8.64
N GLY A 380 3.37 -7.28 7.67
CA GLY A 380 2.34 -8.02 6.96
C GLY A 380 2.68 -9.49 6.73
N ALA A 381 1.74 -10.20 6.11
CA ALA A 381 1.88 -11.59 5.69
C ALA A 381 1.73 -11.77 4.18
N GLY A 382 1.70 -10.69 3.43
CA GLY A 382 1.59 -10.69 1.97
C GLY A 382 2.73 -11.45 1.29
N ARG A 383 2.48 -11.89 0.08
CA ARG A 383 3.47 -12.59 -0.75
C ARG A 383 4.36 -11.61 -1.49
N ASP A 384 5.49 -12.08 -1.99
CA ASP A 384 6.33 -11.28 -2.88
C ASP A 384 5.69 -11.16 -4.28
N PHE A 385 5.79 -9.99 -4.91
CA PHE A 385 5.31 -9.76 -6.28
C PHE A 385 5.92 -10.69 -7.32
N SER A 386 7.10 -11.26 -7.05
CA SER A 386 7.76 -12.24 -7.94
C SER A 386 7.26 -13.67 -7.77
N GLN A 387 6.46 -13.95 -6.74
CA GLN A 387 5.90 -15.28 -6.49
C GLN A 387 4.61 -15.46 -7.28
N GLU A 388 4.39 -16.67 -7.80
CA GLU A 388 3.13 -17.04 -8.46
C GLU A 388 1.95 -16.92 -7.49
N GLY A 389 0.89 -16.24 -7.92
CA GLY A 389 -0.26 -15.91 -7.07
C GLY A 389 0.05 -14.89 -5.98
N GLY A 390 1.05 -14.04 -6.20
CA GLY A 390 1.33 -12.85 -5.38
C GLY A 390 0.40 -11.68 -5.69
N PRO A 391 0.64 -10.52 -5.09
CA PRO A 391 -0.17 -9.32 -5.29
C PRO A 391 -0.30 -8.96 -6.78
N HIS A 392 -1.46 -8.43 -7.19
CA HIS A 392 -1.79 -7.95 -8.53
C HIS A 392 -1.74 -9.03 -9.64
N GLN A 393 -1.62 -10.31 -9.28
CA GLN A 393 -1.58 -11.43 -10.22
C GLN A 393 -2.91 -12.20 -10.24
N ALA A 394 -3.10 -12.98 -11.30
CA ALA A 394 -4.12 -14.03 -11.30
C ALA A 394 -3.76 -15.11 -10.28
N ASP A 395 -4.78 -15.80 -9.74
CA ASP A 395 -4.64 -16.79 -8.69
C ASP A 395 -3.97 -16.24 -7.40
N GLU A 396 -4.15 -14.95 -7.15
CA GLU A 396 -3.72 -14.33 -5.90
C GLU A 396 -4.18 -15.16 -4.71
N SER A 397 -3.27 -15.39 -3.76
CA SER A 397 -3.55 -16.29 -2.63
C SER A 397 -2.64 -16.00 -1.44
N ILE A 398 -3.11 -16.39 -0.26
CA ILE A 398 -2.32 -16.45 0.97
C ILE A 398 -2.25 -17.88 1.50
N ASP A 399 -1.09 -18.27 2.04
CA ASP A 399 -0.92 -19.58 2.69
C ASP A 399 -1.59 -19.59 4.08
N CYS A 400 -2.44 -20.58 4.34
CA CYS A 400 -3.17 -20.69 5.61
C CYS A 400 -2.25 -20.70 6.84
N ASP A 401 -1.12 -21.42 6.78
CA ASP A 401 -0.18 -21.50 7.90
C ASP A 401 0.49 -20.15 8.18
N LYS A 402 0.81 -19.38 7.12
CA LYS A 402 1.36 -18.03 7.24
C LYS A 402 0.39 -17.05 7.86
N LEU A 403 -0.87 -17.14 7.48
CA LEU A 403 -1.95 -16.34 8.04
C LEU A 403 -2.14 -16.63 9.54
N ILE A 404 -2.02 -17.90 9.96
CA ILE A 404 -2.08 -18.29 11.36
C ILE A 404 -0.88 -17.72 12.15
N ASP A 405 0.33 -17.87 11.62
CA ASP A 405 1.54 -17.34 12.27
C ASP A 405 1.47 -15.82 12.41
N TYR A 406 0.92 -15.14 11.40
CA TYR A 406 0.68 -13.70 11.43
C TYR A 406 -0.35 -13.32 12.51
N ALA A 407 -1.49 -14.01 12.58
CA ALA A 407 -2.51 -13.77 13.60
C ALA A 407 -1.98 -13.97 15.03
N LYS A 408 -1.14 -15.00 15.25
CA LYS A 408 -0.46 -15.23 16.53
C LYS A 408 0.48 -14.07 16.89
N THR A 409 1.25 -13.60 15.92
CA THR A 409 2.18 -12.47 16.11
C THR A 409 1.43 -11.19 16.46
N ILE A 410 0.38 -10.84 15.70
CA ILE A 410 -0.43 -9.64 15.96
C ILE A 410 -1.11 -9.73 17.32
N ALA A 411 -1.65 -10.88 17.70
CA ALA A 411 -2.28 -11.07 19.01
C ALA A 411 -1.29 -10.87 20.17
N ALA A 412 -0.09 -11.46 20.04
CA ALA A 412 0.97 -11.29 21.05
C ALA A 412 1.47 -9.83 21.11
N TYR A 413 1.58 -9.16 19.97
CA TYR A 413 1.99 -7.76 19.90
C TYR A 413 0.98 -6.84 20.58
N ILE A 414 -0.32 -6.99 20.31
CA ILE A 414 -1.39 -6.22 20.97
C ILE A 414 -1.28 -6.36 22.50
N VAL A 415 -1.15 -7.58 23.01
CA VAL A 415 -1.03 -7.84 24.45
C VAL A 415 0.23 -7.24 25.08
N LYS A 416 1.32 -7.09 24.31
CA LYS A 416 2.56 -6.49 24.81
C LYS A 416 2.51 -4.95 24.82
N VAL A 417 1.78 -4.35 23.88
CA VAL A 417 1.71 -2.88 23.75
C VAL A 417 0.62 -2.31 24.64
N LEU A 418 -0.50 -2.98 24.78
CA LEU A 418 -1.71 -2.53 25.50
C LEU A 418 -2.01 -3.35 26.74
#